data_37679eeb1b860fb10b7b7f353aa53f46
#
_entry.id   37679eeb1b860fb10b7b7f353aa53f46
#
_cell.length_a   1.000
_cell.length_b   1.000
_cell.length_c   1.000
_cell.angle_alpha   90.00
_cell.angle_beta   90.00
_cell.angle_gamma   90.00
#
_symmetry.space_group_name_H-M   'P 1'
#
loop_
_entity.id
_entity.type
_entity.pdbx_description
1 polymer ?
#
loop_
_entity_poly.entity_id
_entity_poly.type
_entity_poly.pdbx_seq_one_letter_code
_entity_poly.pdbx_strand_id
1 'polypeptide(L)'
;MADNETVLMAHGSGGTMMRDIIEQLFFEAYAGDTLKTGDDAAVLPIPADRLAFSTDTFVVTPHFFPGGDIGHLAVCGTVNDVATSGAIPRYLSCAFVLEEGYPLDKLRRICASMAATAKEAGVEIVTGDTKVVNRGHGDGIYINTAGIGEMREGIHLSGHNIKPGDKVLVSGSIGDHGIAIISTREELSFETEVETDAAPLNHLIGAVLDACPAGSVRAFRDPTRGGLASTLNEFAEMGHADIRIEEDSVPVHDQVRGACEMLGYDVFQVANEGKMVCVVAPEAAD
;
A
#
# COMPACT_ATOMS: atom_id res chain seq x y z
N MET A 1 -3.10 -22.96 -20.84
CA MET A 1 -2.95 -23.78 -19.62
C MET A 1 -4.33 -24.13 -19.10
N ALA A 2 -4.54 -25.34 -18.58
CA ALA A 2 -5.85 -25.74 -18.09
C ALA A 2 -6.23 -24.96 -16.83
N ASP A 3 -7.53 -24.66 -16.67
CA ASP A 3 -8.12 -23.81 -15.59
C ASP A 3 -7.96 -24.38 -14.15
N ASN A 4 -7.12 -25.38 -13.92
CA ASN A 4 -6.96 -26.07 -12.63
C ASN A 4 -5.49 -26.26 -12.21
N GLU A 5 -4.57 -25.47 -12.72
CA GLU A 5 -3.16 -25.57 -12.32
C GLU A 5 -2.91 -24.88 -10.98
N THR A 6 -2.11 -25.50 -10.14
CA THR A 6 -1.73 -24.98 -8.82
C THR A 6 -0.23 -24.84 -8.69
N VAL A 7 0.20 -24.01 -7.74
CA VAL A 7 1.61 -23.89 -7.39
C VAL A 7 2.12 -25.20 -6.81
N LEU A 8 3.28 -25.66 -7.30
CA LEU A 8 4.00 -26.83 -6.82
C LEU A 8 5.32 -26.40 -6.19
N MET A 9 5.89 -27.23 -5.32
CA MET A 9 7.22 -26.97 -4.73
C MET A 9 8.29 -26.70 -5.80
N ALA A 10 8.20 -27.33 -6.97
CA ALA A 10 9.12 -27.15 -8.08
C ALA A 10 9.12 -25.73 -8.67
N HIS A 11 8.03 -24.95 -8.52
CA HIS A 11 7.97 -23.55 -8.94
C HIS A 11 8.83 -22.61 -8.07
N GLY A 12 9.28 -23.07 -6.89
CA GLY A 12 10.15 -22.30 -6.00
C GLY A 12 11.57 -22.86 -5.82
N SER A 13 11.92 -23.98 -6.51
CA SER A 13 13.18 -24.69 -6.29
C SER A 13 14.23 -24.54 -7.40
N GLY A 14 14.01 -23.64 -8.34
CA GLY A 14 14.85 -23.52 -9.55
C GLY A 14 14.45 -24.49 -10.66
N GLY A 15 15.16 -24.46 -11.77
CA GLY A 15 14.92 -25.33 -12.92
C GLY A 15 13.78 -24.85 -13.85
N THR A 16 13.29 -25.77 -14.70
CA THR A 16 12.37 -25.42 -15.78
C THR A 16 11.04 -24.84 -15.30
N MET A 17 10.41 -25.49 -14.29
CA MET A 17 9.10 -25.03 -13.79
C MET A 17 9.16 -23.64 -13.14
N MET A 18 10.23 -23.30 -12.44
CA MET A 18 10.44 -21.95 -11.92
C MET A 18 10.63 -20.95 -13.06
N ARG A 19 11.41 -21.31 -14.08
CA ARG A 19 11.59 -20.47 -15.28
C ARG A 19 10.28 -20.23 -16.00
N ASP A 20 9.46 -21.27 -16.19
CA ASP A 20 8.18 -21.18 -16.86
C ASP A 20 7.23 -20.19 -16.15
N ILE A 21 7.14 -20.23 -14.82
CA ILE A 21 6.30 -19.30 -14.06
C ILE A 21 6.84 -17.86 -14.13
N ILE A 22 8.16 -17.67 -14.09
CA ILE A 22 8.79 -16.36 -14.23
C ILE A 22 8.51 -15.77 -15.62
N GLU A 23 8.72 -16.52 -16.68
CA GLU A 23 8.55 -16.04 -18.05
C GLU A 23 7.07 -15.84 -18.42
N GLN A 24 6.22 -16.84 -18.16
CA GLN A 24 4.82 -16.87 -18.62
C GLN A 24 3.84 -16.16 -17.68
N LEU A 25 4.27 -15.74 -16.48
CA LEU A 25 3.41 -15.04 -15.56
C LEU A 25 4.00 -13.69 -15.14
N PHE A 26 5.18 -13.68 -14.53
CA PHE A 26 5.73 -12.44 -13.99
C PHE A 26 6.25 -11.49 -15.08
N PHE A 27 7.02 -11.99 -16.06
CA PHE A 27 7.51 -11.15 -17.17
C PHE A 27 6.37 -10.69 -18.08
N GLU A 28 5.35 -11.52 -18.29
CA GLU A 28 4.17 -11.10 -19.05
C GLU A 28 3.35 -10.05 -18.30
N ALA A 29 3.16 -10.22 -16.98
CA ALA A 29 2.38 -9.29 -16.16
C ALA A 29 3.07 -7.92 -16.03
N TYR A 30 4.35 -7.90 -15.68
CA TYR A 30 5.04 -6.65 -15.36
C TYR A 30 5.70 -5.96 -16.55
N ALA A 31 5.95 -6.66 -17.62
CA ALA A 31 6.37 -6.18 -18.97
C ALA A 31 7.63 -5.29 -19.04
N GLY A 32 8.28 -4.95 -17.94
CA GLY A 32 9.43 -4.05 -17.87
C GLY A 32 10.69 -4.64 -18.55
N ASP A 33 11.40 -3.84 -19.33
CA ASP A 33 12.62 -4.29 -20.02
C ASP A 33 13.74 -4.65 -19.02
N THR A 34 13.83 -3.91 -17.90
CA THR A 34 14.79 -4.18 -16.83
C THR A 34 14.57 -5.54 -16.17
N LEU A 35 13.31 -5.89 -15.87
CA LEU A 35 12.97 -7.18 -15.27
C LEU A 35 13.30 -8.35 -16.22
N LYS A 36 13.07 -8.17 -17.52
CA LYS A 36 13.30 -9.19 -18.56
C LYS A 36 14.77 -9.51 -18.82
N THR A 37 15.73 -8.73 -18.31
CA THR A 37 17.15 -9.11 -18.41
C THR A 37 17.43 -10.43 -17.72
N GLY A 38 16.69 -10.73 -16.63
CA GLY A 38 16.85 -11.95 -15.84
C GLY A 38 18.15 -11.99 -15.02
N ASP A 39 18.82 -10.83 -14.86
CA ASP A 39 20.01 -10.70 -14.02
C ASP A 39 19.64 -10.77 -12.52
N ASP A 40 20.60 -11.12 -11.68
CA ASP A 40 20.41 -11.21 -10.22
C ASP A 40 20.06 -9.86 -9.57
N ALA A 41 20.39 -8.74 -10.23
CA ALA A 41 20.08 -7.39 -9.75
C ALA A 41 19.64 -6.48 -10.89
N ALA A 42 18.65 -5.63 -10.61
CA ALA A 42 18.26 -4.54 -11.50
C ALA A 42 19.25 -3.36 -11.39
N VAL A 43 19.80 -2.92 -12.52
CA VAL A 43 20.65 -1.71 -12.60
C VAL A 43 19.77 -0.57 -13.09
N LEU A 44 19.57 0.46 -12.24
CA LEU A 44 18.57 1.48 -12.42
C LEU A 44 19.19 2.89 -12.45
N PRO A 45 18.79 3.77 -13.39
CA PRO A 45 19.16 5.16 -13.35
C PRO A 45 18.31 5.89 -12.30
N ILE A 46 18.95 6.50 -11.31
CA ILE A 46 18.29 7.40 -10.35
C ILE A 46 19.06 8.72 -10.30
N PRO A 47 18.56 9.78 -10.94
CA PRO A 47 19.23 11.06 -10.99
C PRO A 47 18.94 11.94 -9.76
N ALA A 48 19.19 11.43 -8.56
CA ALA A 48 18.94 12.14 -7.31
C ALA A 48 20.09 12.02 -6.32
N ASP A 49 20.35 13.07 -5.55
CA ASP A 49 21.35 13.08 -4.48
C ASP A 49 20.90 12.25 -3.26
N ARG A 50 19.59 12.12 -3.07
CA ARG A 50 18.98 11.38 -1.96
C ARG A 50 17.86 10.49 -2.45
N LEU A 51 17.73 9.34 -1.81
CA LEU A 51 16.70 8.34 -2.08
C LEU A 51 15.82 8.14 -0.86
N ALA A 52 14.55 7.87 -1.09
CA ALA A 52 13.67 7.22 -0.13
C ALA A 52 13.63 5.73 -0.43
N PHE A 53 13.61 4.91 0.61
CA PHE A 53 13.49 3.47 0.52
C PHE A 53 12.55 2.96 1.61
N SER A 54 11.55 2.18 1.24
CA SER A 54 10.64 1.51 2.16
C SER A 54 10.43 0.07 1.76
N THR A 55 10.00 -0.76 2.70
CA THR A 55 9.59 -2.14 2.46
C THR A 55 8.42 -2.50 3.35
N ASP A 56 7.45 -3.22 2.78
CA ASP A 56 6.31 -3.71 3.53
C ASP A 56 5.94 -5.14 3.12
N THR A 57 5.25 -5.85 4.02
CA THR A 57 4.85 -7.25 3.81
C THR A 57 3.36 -7.40 4.04
N PHE A 58 2.69 -7.98 3.06
CA PHE A 58 1.24 -8.12 2.98
C PHE A 58 0.82 -9.56 3.22
N VAL A 59 -0.07 -9.74 4.18
CA VAL A 59 -0.54 -11.03 4.68
C VAL A 59 -2.08 -11.06 4.83
N VAL A 60 -2.77 -10.16 4.13
CA VAL A 60 -4.23 -10.03 4.25
C VAL A 60 -4.96 -11.29 3.81
N THR A 61 -5.94 -11.69 4.59
CA THR A 61 -6.89 -12.76 4.28
C THR A 61 -8.31 -12.22 4.51
N PRO A 62 -9.22 -12.36 3.53
CA PRO A 62 -9.07 -13.03 2.23
C PRO A 62 -8.17 -12.25 1.25
N HIS A 63 -7.58 -12.95 0.26
CA HIS A 63 -6.68 -12.34 -0.73
C HIS A 63 -7.41 -11.47 -1.76
N PHE A 64 -8.70 -11.68 -1.94
CA PHE A 64 -9.61 -10.88 -2.78
C PHE A 64 -10.72 -10.36 -1.89
N PHE A 65 -10.99 -9.08 -1.98
CA PHE A 65 -11.98 -8.39 -1.17
C PHE A 65 -12.67 -7.31 -2.01
N PRO A 66 -13.80 -6.76 -1.58
CA PRO A 66 -14.49 -5.71 -2.31
C PRO A 66 -13.58 -4.52 -2.63
N GLY A 67 -13.52 -4.16 -3.90
CA GLY A 67 -12.71 -3.06 -4.41
C GLY A 67 -11.23 -3.38 -4.65
N GLY A 68 -10.71 -4.59 -4.28
CA GLY A 68 -9.28 -4.89 -4.46
C GLY A 68 -8.85 -6.32 -4.19
N ASP A 69 -7.54 -6.50 -4.16
CA ASP A 69 -6.87 -7.74 -3.77
C ASP A 69 -5.51 -7.44 -3.13
N ILE A 70 -4.88 -8.50 -2.60
CA ILE A 70 -3.58 -8.39 -1.93
C ILE A 70 -2.48 -7.81 -2.85
N GLY A 71 -2.57 -8.00 -4.18
CA GLY A 71 -1.60 -7.46 -5.14
C GLY A 71 -1.76 -5.95 -5.32
N HIS A 72 -3.00 -5.48 -5.47
CA HIS A 72 -3.33 -4.06 -5.49
C HIS A 72 -2.82 -3.37 -4.21
N LEU A 73 -3.16 -3.96 -3.06
CA LEU A 73 -2.74 -3.47 -1.75
C LEU A 73 -1.22 -3.39 -1.62
N ALA A 74 -0.49 -4.42 -2.07
CA ALA A 74 0.97 -4.49 -1.96
C ALA A 74 1.69 -3.39 -2.75
N VAL A 75 1.15 -2.99 -3.88
CA VAL A 75 1.71 -1.86 -4.64
C VAL A 75 1.35 -0.53 -3.97
N CYS A 76 0.06 -0.34 -3.60
CA CYS A 76 -0.40 0.89 -2.96
C CYS A 76 0.38 1.22 -1.69
N GLY A 77 0.47 0.28 -0.75
CA GLY A 77 1.10 0.53 0.55
C GLY A 77 2.55 0.98 0.41
N THR A 78 3.37 0.22 -0.34
CA THR A 78 4.79 0.59 -0.51
C THR A 78 4.99 1.89 -1.31
N VAL A 79 4.16 2.14 -2.34
CA VAL A 79 4.17 3.42 -3.07
C VAL A 79 3.82 4.58 -2.15
N ASN A 80 2.81 4.41 -1.30
CA ASN A 80 2.36 5.42 -0.34
C ASN A 80 3.44 5.70 0.70
N ASP A 81 4.07 4.68 1.27
CA ASP A 81 5.19 4.83 2.20
C ASP A 81 6.33 5.67 1.62
N VAL A 82 6.76 5.34 0.39
CA VAL A 82 7.81 6.11 -0.29
C VAL A 82 7.37 7.54 -0.52
N ALA A 83 6.11 7.76 -0.94
CA ALA A 83 5.59 9.08 -1.23
C ALA A 83 5.42 9.95 0.01
N THR A 84 5.09 9.38 1.20
CA THR A 84 4.97 10.15 2.46
C THR A 84 6.25 10.85 2.86
N SER A 85 7.41 10.35 2.44
CA SER A 85 8.69 11.03 2.63
C SER A 85 8.86 12.30 1.77
N GLY A 86 7.96 12.54 0.82
CA GLY A 86 8.05 13.58 -0.20
C GLY A 86 8.84 13.17 -1.43
N ALA A 87 9.17 11.89 -1.56
CA ALA A 87 9.82 11.34 -2.74
C ALA A 87 8.84 11.07 -3.87
N ILE A 88 9.36 10.94 -5.08
CA ILE A 88 8.65 10.42 -6.25
C ILE A 88 8.99 8.93 -6.34
N PRO A 89 8.06 8.01 -6.06
CA PRO A 89 8.28 6.58 -6.22
C PRO A 89 8.65 6.26 -7.68
N ARG A 90 9.62 5.36 -7.88
CA ARG A 90 10.12 4.97 -9.21
C ARG A 90 10.09 3.49 -9.45
N TYR A 91 10.63 2.72 -8.52
CA TYR A 91 10.88 1.29 -8.70
C TYR A 91 10.42 0.49 -7.49
N LEU A 92 9.89 -0.69 -7.77
CA LEU A 92 9.51 -1.68 -6.77
C LEU A 92 10.24 -3.00 -7.02
N SER A 93 10.60 -3.68 -5.95
CA SER A 93 10.79 -5.13 -5.96
C SER A 93 9.48 -5.81 -5.55
N CYS A 94 9.30 -7.07 -5.96
CA CYS A 94 8.17 -7.89 -5.53
C CYS A 94 8.63 -9.32 -5.23
N ALA A 95 8.51 -9.73 -3.98
CA ALA A 95 8.79 -11.10 -3.58
C ALA A 95 7.51 -11.82 -3.14
N PHE A 96 7.37 -13.08 -3.57
CA PHE A 96 6.26 -13.95 -3.21
C PHE A 96 6.73 -15.10 -2.30
N VAL A 97 5.97 -15.37 -1.25
CA VAL A 97 5.99 -16.66 -0.56
C VAL A 97 4.66 -17.34 -0.84
N LEU A 98 4.67 -18.42 -1.58
CA LEU A 98 3.50 -19.15 -2.05
C LEU A 98 3.39 -20.47 -1.31
N GLU A 99 2.18 -20.86 -0.96
CA GLU A 99 1.91 -22.18 -0.44
C GLU A 99 1.68 -23.17 -1.59
N GLU A 100 2.24 -24.37 -1.49
CA GLU A 100 1.99 -25.45 -2.43
C GLU A 100 0.49 -25.76 -2.54
N GLY A 101 -0.04 -25.73 -3.76
CA GLY A 101 -1.46 -25.89 -4.04
C GLY A 101 -2.20 -24.57 -4.26
N TYR A 102 -1.55 -23.40 -4.12
CA TYR A 102 -2.17 -22.13 -4.45
C TYR A 102 -2.57 -22.08 -5.93
N PRO A 103 -3.82 -21.69 -6.26
CA PRO A 103 -4.31 -21.71 -7.65
C PRO A 103 -3.55 -20.71 -8.53
N LEU A 104 -3.02 -21.12 -9.67
CA LEU A 104 -2.28 -20.27 -10.59
C LEU A 104 -3.15 -19.19 -11.25
N ASP A 105 -4.45 -19.44 -11.44
CA ASP A 105 -5.40 -18.44 -11.92
C ASP A 105 -5.53 -17.26 -10.95
N LYS A 106 -5.58 -17.54 -9.65
CA LYS A 106 -5.58 -16.51 -8.60
C LYS A 106 -4.26 -15.72 -8.59
N LEU A 107 -3.12 -16.41 -8.70
CA LEU A 107 -1.82 -15.74 -8.79
C LEU A 107 -1.73 -14.83 -10.02
N ARG A 108 -2.23 -15.28 -11.19
CA ARG A 108 -2.31 -14.44 -12.41
C ARG A 108 -3.15 -13.18 -12.19
N ARG A 109 -4.30 -13.29 -11.53
CA ARG A 109 -5.15 -12.13 -11.20
C ARG A 109 -4.41 -11.15 -10.30
N ILE A 110 -3.73 -11.63 -9.27
CA ILE A 110 -2.93 -10.80 -8.35
C ILE A 110 -1.82 -10.08 -9.11
N CYS A 111 -1.06 -10.78 -9.96
CA CYS A 111 0.00 -10.14 -10.75
C CYS A 111 -0.55 -9.12 -11.75
N ALA A 112 -1.69 -9.39 -12.37
CA ALA A 112 -2.35 -8.43 -13.26
C ALA A 112 -2.81 -7.17 -12.50
N SER A 113 -3.37 -7.33 -11.32
CA SER A 113 -3.74 -6.25 -10.41
C SER A 113 -2.54 -5.41 -10.00
N MET A 114 -1.43 -6.05 -9.59
CA MET A 114 -0.17 -5.37 -9.28
C MET A 114 0.35 -4.56 -10.47
N ALA A 115 0.35 -5.14 -11.67
CA ALA A 115 0.80 -4.45 -12.88
C ALA A 115 -0.07 -3.23 -13.23
N ALA A 116 -1.39 -3.35 -13.09
CA ALA A 116 -2.31 -2.24 -13.31
C ALA A 116 -2.07 -1.09 -12.31
N THR A 117 -1.92 -1.42 -11.03
CA THR A 117 -1.67 -0.45 -9.96
C THR A 117 -0.30 0.21 -10.10
N ALA A 118 0.74 -0.55 -10.44
CA ALA A 118 2.07 -0.01 -10.71
C ALA A 118 2.06 0.99 -11.86
N LYS A 119 1.32 0.66 -12.93
CA LYS A 119 1.12 1.58 -14.07
C LYS A 119 0.38 2.86 -13.66
N GLU A 120 -0.67 2.75 -12.85
CA GLU A 120 -1.42 3.89 -12.32
C GLU A 120 -0.52 4.78 -11.45
N ALA A 121 0.26 4.18 -10.57
CA ALA A 121 1.22 4.89 -9.72
C ALA A 121 2.42 5.47 -10.50
N GLY A 122 2.67 5.03 -11.74
CA GLY A 122 3.82 5.43 -12.54
C GLY A 122 5.14 4.83 -12.03
N VAL A 123 5.10 3.63 -11.45
CA VAL A 123 6.26 2.88 -10.96
C VAL A 123 6.48 1.60 -11.78
N GLU A 124 7.71 1.09 -11.77
CA GLU A 124 8.05 -0.18 -12.40
C GLU A 124 8.41 -1.24 -11.35
N ILE A 125 7.90 -2.47 -11.53
CA ILE A 125 8.37 -3.65 -10.80
C ILE A 125 9.58 -4.20 -11.55
N VAL A 126 10.78 -4.05 -10.97
CA VAL A 126 12.05 -4.24 -11.69
C VAL A 126 12.83 -5.47 -11.25
N THR A 127 12.48 -6.08 -10.12
CA THR A 127 13.10 -7.30 -9.60
C THR A 127 12.16 -8.00 -8.63
N GLY A 128 12.45 -9.24 -8.30
CA GLY A 128 11.64 -9.99 -7.34
C GLY A 128 12.26 -11.32 -6.95
N ASP A 129 11.59 -12.03 -6.08
CA ASP A 129 11.94 -13.40 -5.68
C ASP A 129 10.66 -14.23 -5.50
N THR A 130 10.79 -15.56 -5.57
CA THR A 130 9.68 -16.47 -5.34
C THR A 130 10.14 -17.67 -4.53
N LYS A 131 9.44 -17.91 -3.43
CA LYS A 131 9.62 -19.11 -2.61
C LYS A 131 8.30 -19.85 -2.52
N VAL A 132 8.39 -21.17 -2.48
CA VAL A 132 7.23 -22.05 -2.22
C VAL A 132 7.46 -22.79 -0.92
N VAL A 133 6.45 -22.74 -0.05
CA VAL A 133 6.41 -23.49 1.21
C VAL A 133 5.47 -24.69 1.07
N ASN A 134 5.68 -25.72 1.88
CA ASN A 134 4.84 -26.91 1.86
C ASN A 134 3.39 -26.56 2.23
N ARG A 135 2.46 -27.34 1.71
CA ARG A 135 1.03 -27.23 2.05
C ARG A 135 0.81 -27.31 3.56
N GLY A 136 -0.03 -26.42 4.11
CA GLY A 136 -0.31 -26.29 5.54
C GLY A 136 0.74 -25.49 6.33
N HIS A 137 1.69 -24.83 5.66
CA HIS A 137 2.74 -24.02 6.27
C HIS A 137 2.65 -22.52 5.91
N GLY A 138 1.54 -22.09 5.34
CA GLY A 138 1.24 -20.71 4.99
C GLY A 138 -0.26 -20.48 4.82
N ASP A 139 -0.66 -19.23 4.57
CA ASP A 139 -2.04 -18.85 4.29
C ASP A 139 -2.27 -18.63 2.78
N GLY A 140 -1.63 -19.42 1.95
CA GLY A 140 -1.73 -19.40 0.50
C GLY A 140 -0.71 -18.48 -0.16
N ILE A 141 -0.70 -17.18 0.12
CA ILE A 141 0.23 -16.21 -0.48
C ILE A 141 0.59 -15.10 0.51
N TYR A 142 1.86 -14.77 0.54
CA TYR A 142 2.38 -13.54 1.15
C TYR A 142 3.15 -12.76 0.09
N ILE A 143 3.06 -11.43 0.13
CA ILE A 143 3.74 -10.53 -0.79
C ILE A 143 4.60 -9.57 0.02
N ASN A 144 5.88 -9.46 -0.35
CA ASN A 144 6.74 -8.38 0.12
C ASN A 144 7.09 -7.48 -1.06
N THR A 145 6.92 -6.18 -0.88
CA THR A 145 7.40 -5.17 -1.81
C THR A 145 8.39 -4.26 -1.12
N ALA A 146 9.42 -3.85 -1.86
CA ALA A 146 10.30 -2.78 -1.43
C ALA A 146 10.36 -1.71 -2.53
N GLY A 147 10.27 -0.44 -2.12
CA GLY A 147 10.16 0.70 -3.02
C GLY A 147 11.34 1.65 -2.92
N ILE A 148 11.77 2.16 -4.06
CA ILE A 148 12.77 3.22 -4.17
C ILE A 148 12.12 4.44 -4.80
N GLY A 149 12.32 5.62 -4.17
CA GLY A 149 11.88 6.91 -4.68
C GLY A 149 13.01 7.93 -4.74
N GLU A 150 12.87 8.83 -5.69
CA GLU A 150 13.71 9.99 -5.89
C GLU A 150 13.24 11.14 -4.99
N MET A 151 14.07 11.61 -4.08
CA MET A 151 13.71 12.74 -3.20
C MET A 151 13.57 14.03 -4.01
N ARG A 152 12.47 14.75 -3.78
CA ARG A 152 12.29 16.10 -4.32
C ARG A 152 13.28 17.06 -3.67
N GLU A 153 13.79 18.00 -4.45
CA GLU A 153 14.72 19.03 -3.96
C GLU A 153 14.05 19.93 -2.90
N GLY A 154 14.75 20.19 -1.82
CA GLY A 154 14.27 21.06 -0.74
C GLY A 154 13.15 20.48 0.13
N ILE A 155 12.68 19.26 -0.13
CA ILE A 155 11.65 18.62 0.67
C ILE A 155 12.27 17.86 1.85
N HIS A 156 11.77 18.15 3.06
CA HIS A 156 12.18 17.54 4.33
C HIS A 156 10.94 17.34 5.22
N LEU A 157 10.20 16.26 5.02
CA LEU A 157 9.00 15.92 5.78
C LEU A 157 9.34 15.05 6.98
N SER A 158 8.76 15.39 8.12
CA SER A 158 8.89 14.59 9.34
C SER A 158 7.85 15.04 10.38
N GLY A 159 7.31 14.10 11.18
CA GLY A 159 6.49 14.45 12.34
C GLY A 159 7.19 15.36 13.34
N HIS A 160 8.54 15.34 13.38
CA HIS A 160 9.33 16.28 14.20
C HIS A 160 9.27 17.75 13.74
N ASN A 161 8.75 18.00 12.55
CA ASN A 161 8.57 19.37 12.03
C ASN A 161 7.26 20.03 12.47
N ILE A 162 6.36 19.26 13.11
CA ILE A 162 5.05 19.72 13.58
C ILE A 162 5.22 20.81 14.64
N LYS A 163 4.40 21.85 14.55
CA LYS A 163 4.44 23.02 15.42
C LYS A 163 3.07 23.33 16.00
N PRO A 164 3.00 23.97 17.18
CA PRO A 164 1.74 24.49 17.70
C PRO A 164 1.04 25.41 16.69
N GLY A 165 -0.25 25.16 16.46
CA GLY A 165 -1.08 25.90 15.51
C GLY A 165 -1.17 25.26 14.13
N ASP A 166 -0.33 24.30 13.79
CA ASP A 166 -0.46 23.53 12.55
C ASP A 166 -1.84 22.84 12.46
N LYS A 167 -2.28 22.56 11.25
CA LYS A 167 -3.56 21.92 10.94
C LYS A 167 -3.37 20.49 10.48
N VAL A 168 -4.28 19.63 10.89
CA VAL A 168 -4.33 18.22 10.45
C VAL A 168 -5.44 18.09 9.41
N LEU A 169 -5.09 17.52 8.26
CA LEU A 169 -5.99 17.25 7.16
C LEU A 169 -6.02 15.74 6.90
N VAL A 170 -7.18 15.22 6.52
CA VAL A 170 -7.34 13.83 6.04
C VAL A 170 -7.90 13.85 4.63
N SER A 171 -7.38 12.99 3.76
CA SER A 171 -7.69 13.01 2.32
C SER A 171 -9.07 12.44 1.95
N GLY A 172 -9.86 11.98 2.91
CA GLY A 172 -11.20 11.43 2.67
C GLY A 172 -11.78 10.70 3.87
N SER A 173 -12.84 9.91 3.62
CA SER A 173 -13.51 9.09 4.64
C SER A 173 -12.58 8.03 5.21
N ILE A 174 -12.76 7.70 6.50
CA ILE A 174 -11.95 6.69 7.17
C ILE A 174 -12.72 5.40 7.44
N GLY A 175 -11.98 4.29 7.56
CA GLY A 175 -12.48 2.98 7.98
C GLY A 175 -12.94 2.07 6.84
N ASP A 176 -12.96 2.54 5.60
CA ASP A 176 -13.47 1.77 4.45
C ASP A 176 -12.69 0.46 4.26
N HIS A 177 -11.35 0.50 4.21
CA HIS A 177 -10.53 -0.71 4.01
C HIS A 177 -10.77 -1.75 5.10
N GLY A 178 -10.64 -1.36 6.35
CA GLY A 178 -10.76 -2.31 7.46
C GLY A 178 -12.14 -2.97 7.51
N ILE A 179 -13.21 -2.21 7.25
CA ILE A 179 -14.57 -2.76 7.20
C ILE A 179 -14.76 -3.66 5.98
N ALA A 180 -14.22 -3.34 4.81
CA ALA A 180 -14.26 -4.22 3.64
C ALA A 180 -13.63 -5.59 3.93
N ILE A 181 -12.47 -5.61 4.61
CA ILE A 181 -11.78 -6.85 5.00
C ILE A 181 -12.58 -7.62 6.05
N ILE A 182 -13.01 -6.96 7.12
CA ILE A 182 -13.75 -7.59 8.23
C ILE A 182 -15.07 -8.17 7.73
N SER A 183 -15.83 -7.42 6.92
CA SER A 183 -17.10 -7.86 6.35
C SER A 183 -16.94 -9.17 5.57
N THR A 184 -15.91 -9.24 4.73
CA THR A 184 -15.64 -10.43 3.93
C THR A 184 -15.20 -11.60 4.79
N ARG A 185 -14.38 -11.35 5.82
CA ARG A 185 -13.87 -12.38 6.74
C ARG A 185 -14.95 -12.98 7.62
N GLU A 186 -15.88 -12.14 8.10
CA GLU A 186 -16.99 -12.55 8.97
C GLU A 186 -18.26 -12.92 8.18
N GLU A 187 -18.19 -12.95 6.83
CA GLU A 187 -19.33 -13.23 5.93
C GLU A 187 -20.54 -12.31 6.21
N LEU A 188 -20.28 -11.06 6.59
CA LEU A 188 -21.32 -10.07 6.88
C LEU A 188 -21.88 -9.49 5.58
N SER A 189 -23.21 -9.45 5.50
CA SER A 189 -23.91 -8.82 4.38
C SER A 189 -24.49 -7.49 4.83
N PHE A 190 -24.05 -6.41 4.22
CA PHE A 190 -24.67 -5.08 4.38
C PHE A 190 -25.60 -4.79 3.19
N GLU A 191 -26.56 -3.88 3.35
CA GLU A 191 -27.43 -3.43 2.24
C GLU A 191 -26.62 -2.83 1.08
N THR A 192 -25.48 -2.18 1.42
CA THR A 192 -24.52 -1.66 0.44
C THR A 192 -23.15 -2.23 0.79
N GLU A 193 -22.46 -2.82 -0.19
CA GLU A 193 -21.12 -3.35 -0.03
C GLU A 193 -20.14 -2.19 0.23
N VAL A 194 -19.31 -2.34 1.27
CA VAL A 194 -18.20 -1.42 1.55
C VAL A 194 -16.97 -1.93 0.80
N GLU A 195 -16.45 -1.10 -0.10
CA GLU A 195 -15.23 -1.39 -0.86
C GLU A 195 -14.01 -0.83 -0.14
N THR A 196 -12.84 -1.48 -0.35
CA THR A 196 -11.56 -0.93 0.12
C THR A 196 -11.29 0.43 -0.48
N ASP A 197 -10.67 1.28 0.31
CA ASP A 197 -10.16 2.57 -0.15
C ASP A 197 -8.73 2.51 -0.70
N ALA A 198 -8.12 1.32 -0.76
CA ALA A 198 -6.74 1.17 -1.21
C ALA A 198 -6.51 1.85 -2.57
N ALA A 199 -5.53 2.74 -2.62
CA ALA A 199 -5.19 3.52 -3.81
C ALA A 199 -3.76 4.06 -3.73
N PRO A 200 -3.06 4.23 -4.86
CA PRO A 200 -1.77 4.92 -4.88
C PRO A 200 -1.97 6.44 -4.71
N LEU A 201 -1.39 7.00 -3.66
CA LEU A 201 -1.55 8.41 -3.27
C LEU A 201 -0.39 9.32 -3.68
N ASN A 202 0.62 8.78 -4.35
CA ASN A 202 1.82 9.52 -4.75
C ASN A 202 1.52 10.76 -5.62
N HIS A 203 0.51 10.68 -6.49
CA HIS A 203 0.08 11.83 -7.31
C HIS A 203 -0.61 12.90 -6.47
N LEU A 204 -1.45 12.51 -5.51
CA LEU A 204 -2.09 13.43 -4.57
C LEU A 204 -1.04 14.14 -3.71
N ILE A 205 -0.11 13.38 -3.12
CA ILE A 205 0.98 13.93 -2.30
C ILE A 205 1.83 14.90 -3.12
N GLY A 206 2.17 14.51 -4.36
CA GLY A 206 2.88 15.37 -5.29
C GLY A 206 2.15 16.69 -5.54
N ALA A 207 0.86 16.64 -5.83
CA ALA A 207 0.03 17.82 -6.08
C ALA A 207 -0.03 18.76 -4.85
N VAL A 208 -0.17 18.20 -3.65
CA VAL A 208 -0.15 18.98 -2.39
C VAL A 208 1.20 19.68 -2.21
N LEU A 209 2.31 18.97 -2.43
CA LEU A 209 3.65 19.54 -2.30
C LEU A 209 3.92 20.65 -3.33
N ASP A 210 3.36 20.52 -4.53
CA ASP A 210 3.52 21.50 -5.60
C ASP A 210 2.62 22.75 -5.39
N ALA A 211 1.48 22.59 -4.72
CA ALA A 211 0.54 23.69 -4.44
C ALA A 211 0.89 24.48 -3.19
N CYS A 212 1.48 23.85 -2.18
CA CYS A 212 1.76 24.47 -0.91
C CYS A 212 3.07 25.28 -0.92
N PRO A 213 3.14 26.38 -0.15
CA PRO A 213 4.39 27.12 0.04
C PRO A 213 5.51 26.22 0.58
N ALA A 214 6.74 26.45 0.15
CA ALA A 214 7.89 25.66 0.59
C ALA A 214 7.99 25.62 2.13
N GLY A 215 8.08 24.40 2.67
CA GLY A 215 8.19 24.16 4.12
C GLY A 215 6.89 24.34 4.92
N SER A 216 5.74 24.60 4.28
CA SER A 216 4.45 24.65 4.97
C SER A 216 3.84 23.27 5.22
N VAL A 217 4.13 22.27 4.40
CA VAL A 217 3.81 20.88 4.69
C VAL A 217 4.83 20.32 5.66
N ARG A 218 4.38 19.78 6.80
CA ARG A 218 5.22 19.25 7.88
C ARG A 218 5.48 17.75 7.73
N ALA A 219 4.40 16.99 7.55
CA ALA A 219 4.44 15.55 7.50
C ALA A 219 3.25 14.99 6.73
N PHE A 220 3.45 13.82 6.14
CA PHE A 220 2.40 12.91 5.69
C PHE A 220 2.52 11.60 6.42
N ARG A 221 1.41 10.89 6.58
CA ARG A 221 1.35 9.51 7.03
C ARG A 221 0.05 8.84 6.59
N ASP A 222 0.12 7.61 6.17
CA ASP A 222 -1.04 6.77 5.91
C ASP A 222 -1.57 6.18 7.23
N PRO A 223 -2.87 6.27 7.50
CA PRO A 223 -3.46 5.79 8.75
C PRO A 223 -3.82 4.29 8.63
N THR A 224 -2.82 3.42 8.48
CA THR A 224 -2.96 1.98 8.33
C THR A 224 -3.20 1.29 9.68
N ARG A 225 -2.21 0.66 10.30
CA ARG A 225 -2.39 -0.06 11.57
C ARG A 225 -2.76 0.88 12.71
N GLY A 226 -3.87 0.55 13.39
CA GLY A 226 -4.42 1.37 14.47
C GLY A 226 -5.08 2.65 13.98
N GLY A 227 -5.25 2.79 12.66
CA GLY A 227 -6.03 3.83 12.01
C GLY A 227 -5.56 5.25 12.28
N LEU A 228 -6.49 6.18 12.17
CA LEU A 228 -6.24 7.60 12.41
C LEU A 228 -5.77 7.87 13.84
N ALA A 229 -6.29 7.12 14.82
CA ALA A 229 -5.93 7.30 16.23
C ALA A 229 -4.43 7.06 16.45
N SER A 230 -3.86 5.96 15.95
CA SER A 230 -2.42 5.68 16.09
C SER A 230 -1.57 6.72 15.38
N THR A 231 -1.92 7.07 14.13
CA THR A 231 -1.22 8.08 13.34
C THR A 231 -1.14 9.43 14.06
N LEU A 232 -2.25 9.89 14.66
CA LEU A 232 -2.27 11.16 15.37
C LEU A 232 -1.47 11.10 16.68
N ASN A 233 -1.49 9.97 17.40
CA ASN A 233 -0.66 9.80 18.60
C ASN A 233 0.83 9.81 18.25
N GLU A 234 1.24 9.14 17.18
CA GLU A 234 2.62 9.16 16.73
C GLU A 234 3.07 10.57 16.30
N PHE A 235 2.21 11.33 15.61
CA PHE A 235 2.50 12.73 15.29
C PHE A 235 2.59 13.61 16.52
N ALA A 236 1.73 13.41 17.53
CA ALA A 236 1.78 14.14 18.80
C ALA A 236 3.09 13.86 19.55
N GLU A 237 3.52 12.60 19.60
CA GLU A 237 4.78 12.19 20.21
C GLU A 237 5.99 12.78 19.48
N MET A 238 6.06 12.63 18.15
CA MET A 238 7.17 13.14 17.33
C MET A 238 7.28 14.68 17.37
N GLY A 239 6.13 15.36 17.32
CA GLY A 239 6.06 16.82 17.34
C GLY A 239 6.12 17.43 18.75
N HIS A 240 6.12 16.62 19.80
CA HIS A 240 6.01 17.07 21.20
C HIS A 240 4.84 18.05 21.39
N ALA A 241 3.69 17.76 20.80
CA ALA A 241 2.54 18.64 20.76
C ALA A 241 1.24 17.86 21.02
N ASP A 242 0.25 18.53 21.63
CA ASP A 242 -1.09 17.97 21.74
C ASP A 242 -1.84 18.12 20.40
N ILE A 243 -2.48 17.06 19.93
CA ILE A 243 -3.36 17.09 18.76
C ILE A 243 -4.81 17.01 19.23
N ARG A 244 -5.59 18.00 18.86
CA ARG A 244 -7.03 18.03 19.11
C ARG A 244 -7.79 17.91 17.79
N ILE A 245 -8.74 16.98 17.75
CA ILE A 245 -9.65 16.78 16.62
C ILE A 245 -11.10 17.03 17.03
N GLU A 246 -11.91 17.41 16.07
CA GLU A 246 -13.37 17.49 16.21
C GLU A 246 -13.93 16.22 15.51
N GLU A 247 -14.51 15.30 16.29
CA GLU A 247 -14.96 14.01 15.79
C GLU A 247 -15.94 14.14 14.64
N ASP A 248 -16.91 15.07 14.74
CA ASP A 248 -17.91 15.32 13.69
C ASP A 248 -17.31 15.88 12.38
N SER A 249 -16.07 16.38 12.41
CA SER A 249 -15.37 16.88 11.23
C SER A 249 -14.61 15.81 10.47
N VAL A 250 -14.47 14.60 11.04
CA VAL A 250 -13.80 13.48 10.38
C VAL A 250 -14.81 12.73 9.49
N PRO A 251 -14.59 12.69 8.17
CA PRO A 251 -15.54 12.04 7.28
C PRO A 251 -15.55 10.52 7.48
N VAL A 252 -16.73 9.96 7.66
CA VAL A 252 -16.97 8.52 7.79
C VAL A 252 -18.24 8.19 7.02
N HIS A 253 -18.21 7.21 6.14
CA HIS A 253 -19.39 6.75 5.45
C HIS A 253 -20.40 6.10 6.42
N ASP A 254 -21.72 6.31 6.20
CA ASP A 254 -22.76 5.78 7.09
C ASP A 254 -22.71 4.26 7.24
N GLN A 255 -22.35 3.54 6.16
CA GLN A 255 -22.19 2.09 6.17
C GLN A 255 -21.04 1.65 7.08
N VAL A 256 -19.91 2.38 7.05
CA VAL A 256 -18.75 2.13 7.90
C VAL A 256 -19.09 2.40 9.36
N ARG A 257 -19.77 3.51 9.64
CA ARG A 257 -20.24 3.86 10.98
C ARG A 257 -21.18 2.80 11.53
N GLY A 258 -22.19 2.39 10.76
CA GLY A 258 -23.13 1.35 11.15
C GLY A 258 -22.45 -0.01 11.39
N ALA A 259 -21.47 -0.37 10.56
CA ALA A 259 -20.68 -1.60 10.75
C ALA A 259 -19.85 -1.55 12.03
N CYS A 260 -19.17 -0.43 12.30
CA CYS A 260 -18.40 -0.23 13.52
C CYS A 260 -19.29 -0.30 14.78
N GLU A 261 -20.44 0.35 14.77
CA GLU A 261 -21.40 0.28 15.88
C GLU A 261 -21.88 -1.14 16.17
N MET A 262 -22.23 -1.89 15.09
CA MET A 262 -22.70 -3.28 15.21
C MET A 262 -21.62 -4.22 15.74
N LEU A 263 -20.36 -4.02 15.33
CA LEU A 263 -19.23 -4.87 15.68
C LEU A 263 -18.50 -4.42 16.96
N GLY A 264 -18.82 -3.24 17.49
CA GLY A 264 -18.17 -2.67 18.65
C GLY A 264 -16.76 -2.16 18.38
N TYR A 265 -16.47 -1.72 17.14
CA TYR A 265 -15.21 -1.11 16.76
C TYR A 265 -15.27 0.42 16.87
N ASP A 266 -14.14 1.01 17.23
CA ASP A 266 -13.92 2.44 17.10
C ASP A 266 -13.36 2.73 15.71
N VAL A 267 -14.11 3.49 14.90
CA VAL A 267 -13.74 3.81 13.51
C VAL A 267 -12.38 4.50 13.40
N PHE A 268 -11.96 5.24 14.43
CA PHE A 268 -10.64 5.90 14.47
C PHE A 268 -9.48 4.91 14.56
N GLN A 269 -9.73 3.66 14.95
CA GLN A 269 -8.73 2.58 15.03
C GLN A 269 -8.79 1.62 13.83
N VAL A 270 -9.77 1.82 12.94
CA VAL A 270 -9.91 0.98 11.74
C VAL A 270 -8.89 1.38 10.69
N ALA A 271 -8.26 0.37 10.06
CA ALA A 271 -7.22 0.58 9.05
C ALA A 271 -7.74 1.22 7.76
N ASN A 272 -6.89 2.04 7.14
CA ASN A 272 -7.11 2.66 5.84
C ASN A 272 -5.87 2.43 4.97
N GLU A 273 -6.04 2.23 3.68
CA GLU A 273 -4.94 1.91 2.75
C GLU A 273 -4.85 2.89 1.57
N GLY A 274 -5.88 3.74 1.40
CA GLY A 274 -5.95 4.79 0.38
C GLY A 274 -6.26 6.16 0.97
N LYS A 275 -5.87 6.39 2.21
CA LYS A 275 -6.00 7.70 2.87
C LYS A 275 -4.66 8.22 3.35
N MET A 276 -4.57 9.53 3.42
CA MET A 276 -3.39 10.24 3.87
C MET A 276 -3.76 11.25 4.93
N VAL A 277 -3.02 11.25 6.02
CA VAL A 277 -3.04 12.33 7.03
C VAL A 277 -1.89 13.27 6.69
N CYS A 278 -2.21 14.55 6.55
CA CYS A 278 -1.26 15.61 6.27
C CYS A 278 -1.28 16.63 7.41
N VAL A 279 -0.10 17.05 7.85
CA VAL A 279 0.05 18.17 8.80
C VAL A 279 0.69 19.35 8.08
N VAL A 280 0.01 20.50 8.11
CA VAL A 280 0.40 21.70 7.40
C VAL A 280 0.38 22.92 8.30
N ALA A 281 1.18 23.92 7.94
CA ALA A 281 1.09 25.25 8.54
C ALA A 281 -0.31 25.87 8.31
N PRO A 282 -0.81 26.71 9.22
CA PRO A 282 -2.18 27.27 9.13
C PRO A 282 -2.48 27.95 7.80
N GLU A 283 -1.50 28.64 7.24
CA GLU A 283 -1.60 29.39 5.97
C GLU A 283 -1.68 28.49 4.71
N ALA A 284 -1.48 27.19 4.87
CA ALA A 284 -1.53 26.21 3.78
C ALA A 284 -2.68 25.20 3.94
N ALA A 285 -3.62 25.47 4.84
CA ALA A 285 -4.72 24.55 5.12
C ALA A 285 -5.98 24.79 4.28
N ASP A 286 -6.07 25.90 3.54
CA ASP A 286 -7.24 26.30 2.72
C ASP A 286 -7.06 25.97 1.23
#